data_d262dce4694d10b39770113cd80afb99
#
_entry.id   d262dce4694d10b39770113cd80afb99
#
_cell.length_a   1.000
_cell.length_b   1.000
_cell.length_c   1.000
_cell.angle_alpha   90.00
_cell.angle_beta   90.00
_cell.angle_gamma   90.00
#
_symmetry.space_group_name_H-M   'P 1'
#
loop_
_entity.id
_entity.type
_entity.pdbx_description
1 polymer ?
#
loop_
_entity_poly.entity_id
_entity_poly.type
_entity_poly.pdbx_seq_one_letter_code
_entity_poly.pdbx_strand_id
1 'polypeptide(L)'
;MGDSFGYEAWQGHYELPCLNLQNPAVREYLMDTVKFWIDTFHIDGLRLDCANVLDFAFMKELRSRTASMKEDFWLMGEVIHGEYGRWVNGEMLHSVTNYELHKALYSGHNDHNYFEIAHNVKRLESVGRALYTFTDNHDEDRIASKLREPDHLFPVYQLLFTLPGIPSVYYGSEWGIQGARTRESDEALRPALSLKDMEQKTGPITDHIAALARIHRDNPELHDGTYKELLLTNRQYAFGRLGENTMILSAVNNDSQPAALSIPVPFPASQAINLLDGEAPSIPVENGRLSVTLPPSGGAIFKLREA
;
A
#
# COMPACT_ATOMS: atom_id res chain seq x y z
N MET A 1 23.10 -29.23 33.75
CA MET A 1 22.36 -28.44 34.74
C MET A 1 21.46 -27.52 33.92
N GLY A 2 20.15 -27.74 33.95
CA GLY A 2 19.22 -26.84 33.28
C GLY A 2 19.23 -25.51 33.99
N ASP A 3 19.36 -24.42 33.27
CA ASP A 3 19.22 -23.09 33.84
C ASP A 3 17.85 -22.97 34.53
N SER A 4 17.86 -22.59 35.80
CA SER A 4 16.65 -22.37 36.58
C SER A 4 15.88 -21.11 36.16
N PHE A 5 16.35 -20.40 35.15
CA PHE A 5 15.80 -19.17 34.63
C PHE A 5 15.36 -19.38 33.16
N GLY A 6 14.05 -19.30 32.94
CA GLY A 6 13.44 -19.37 31.62
C GLY A 6 12.81 -18.05 31.24
N TYR A 7 12.83 -17.71 29.94
CA TYR A 7 12.16 -16.55 29.38
C TYR A 7 11.57 -16.88 28.03
N GLU A 8 10.57 -16.16 27.61
CA GLU A 8 10.02 -16.24 26.26
C GLU A 8 10.87 -15.44 25.30
N ALA A 9 11.03 -15.96 24.08
CA ALA A 9 11.75 -15.33 23.00
C ALA A 9 10.92 -15.31 21.73
N TRP A 10 11.17 -14.34 20.86
CA TRP A 10 10.49 -14.23 19.58
C TRP A 10 10.80 -15.42 18.70
N GLN A 11 9.77 -16.23 18.38
CA GLN A 11 9.86 -17.41 17.51
C GLN A 11 11.02 -18.38 17.84
N GLY A 12 11.46 -18.45 19.10
CA GLY A 12 12.58 -19.31 19.52
C GLY A 12 13.97 -18.70 19.33
N HIS A 13 14.05 -17.45 18.94
CA HIS A 13 15.29 -16.66 18.89
C HIS A 13 15.62 -16.10 20.26
N TYR A 14 16.40 -16.84 21.05
CA TYR A 14 16.71 -16.50 22.46
C TYR A 14 17.49 -15.19 22.63
N GLU A 15 18.13 -14.69 21.57
CA GLU A 15 18.73 -13.36 21.50
C GLU A 15 17.72 -12.22 21.46
N LEU A 16 16.44 -12.54 21.22
CA LEU A 16 15.32 -11.58 21.14
C LEU A 16 14.27 -11.88 22.22
N PRO A 17 14.55 -11.55 23.50
CA PRO A 17 13.62 -11.83 24.60
C PRO A 17 12.34 -11.02 24.50
N CYS A 18 11.20 -11.66 24.73
CA CYS A 18 9.90 -11.00 24.80
C CYS A 18 9.71 -10.28 26.13
N LEU A 19 9.27 -9.03 26.10
CA LEU A 19 8.85 -8.31 27.29
C LEU A 19 7.52 -8.88 27.81
N ASN A 20 7.42 -9.07 29.11
CA ASN A 20 6.18 -9.49 29.75
C ASN A 20 5.17 -8.36 29.81
N LEU A 21 4.32 -8.24 28.79
CA LEU A 21 3.27 -7.22 28.71
C LEU A 21 2.10 -7.46 29.68
N GLN A 22 2.08 -8.55 30.44
CA GLN A 22 1.16 -8.72 31.57
C GLN A 22 1.65 -8.03 32.84
N ASN A 23 2.93 -7.66 32.90
CA ASN A 23 3.49 -6.91 34.03
C ASN A 23 3.12 -5.42 33.94
N PRO A 24 2.37 -4.87 34.91
CA PRO A 24 1.99 -3.45 34.88
C PRO A 24 3.17 -2.47 34.84
N ALA A 25 4.30 -2.79 35.48
CA ALA A 25 5.48 -1.93 35.48
C ALA A 25 6.13 -1.85 34.07
N VAL A 26 6.10 -2.95 33.31
CA VAL A 26 6.57 -2.96 31.91
C VAL A 26 5.66 -2.11 31.03
N ARG A 27 4.34 -2.24 31.19
CA ARG A 27 3.38 -1.41 30.44
C ARG A 27 3.58 0.06 30.73
N GLU A 28 3.67 0.44 32.01
CA GLU A 28 3.85 1.84 32.40
C GLU A 28 5.15 2.42 31.83
N TYR A 29 6.26 1.68 31.94
CA TYR A 29 7.53 2.08 31.34
C TYR A 29 7.42 2.34 29.82
N LEU A 30 6.71 1.47 29.07
CA LEU A 30 6.52 1.64 27.64
C LEU A 30 5.62 2.85 27.34
N MET A 31 4.57 3.07 28.11
CA MET A 31 3.69 4.24 27.95
C MET A 31 4.41 5.56 28.26
N ASP A 32 5.23 5.58 29.30
CA ASP A 32 6.08 6.74 29.62
C ASP A 32 7.09 7.01 28.50
N THR A 33 7.64 5.96 27.88
CA THR A 33 8.53 6.08 26.74
C THR A 33 7.81 6.70 25.52
N VAL A 34 6.60 6.24 25.22
CA VAL A 34 5.80 6.82 24.12
C VAL A 34 5.46 8.28 24.41
N LYS A 35 5.06 8.59 25.66
CA LYS A 35 4.81 9.97 26.07
C LYS A 35 6.07 10.85 25.92
N PHE A 36 7.22 10.34 26.33
CA PHE A 36 8.50 11.04 26.15
C PHE A 36 8.79 11.34 24.68
N TRP A 37 8.53 10.40 23.78
CA TRP A 37 8.74 10.61 22.34
C TRP A 37 7.76 11.63 21.75
N ILE A 38 6.50 11.61 22.18
CA ILE A 38 5.51 12.61 21.78
C ILE A 38 5.94 14.01 22.24
N ASP A 39 6.29 14.14 23.52
CA ASP A 39 6.64 15.44 24.13
C ASP A 39 7.97 16.00 23.58
N THR A 40 8.95 15.14 23.32
CA THR A 40 10.31 15.56 22.94
C THR A 40 10.50 15.66 21.43
N PHE A 41 9.98 14.70 20.68
CA PHE A 41 10.22 14.60 19.23
C PHE A 41 8.99 14.92 18.39
N HIS A 42 7.85 15.17 19.04
CA HIS A 42 6.57 15.53 18.39
C HIS A 42 6.12 14.48 17.36
N ILE A 43 6.39 13.20 17.61
CA ILE A 43 5.97 12.12 16.71
C ILE A 43 4.46 12.07 16.53
N ASP A 44 4.00 11.65 15.34
CA ASP A 44 2.59 11.58 14.96
C ASP A 44 2.03 10.16 15.02
N GLY A 45 2.85 9.17 15.31
CA GLY A 45 2.43 7.78 15.37
C GLY A 45 3.55 6.81 15.66
N LEU A 46 3.19 5.52 15.71
CA LEU A 46 4.11 4.40 15.90
C LEU A 46 3.85 3.31 14.87
N ARG A 47 4.92 2.73 14.35
CA ARG A 47 4.90 1.43 13.70
C ARG A 47 5.32 0.38 14.72
N LEU A 48 4.45 -0.58 14.99
CA LEU A 48 4.70 -1.69 15.90
C LEU A 48 5.26 -2.86 15.11
N ASP A 49 6.50 -3.22 15.41
CA ASP A 49 7.16 -4.38 14.85
C ASP A 49 6.45 -5.66 15.31
N CYS A 50 6.35 -6.67 14.45
CA CYS A 50 5.75 -7.97 14.76
C CYS A 50 4.44 -7.87 15.55
N ALA A 51 3.54 -6.98 15.16
CA ALA A 51 2.30 -6.70 15.90
C ALA A 51 1.38 -7.94 16.03
N ASN A 52 1.56 -8.94 15.19
CA ASN A 52 0.82 -10.20 15.26
C ASN A 52 1.08 -11.00 16.54
N VAL A 53 2.19 -10.78 17.25
CA VAL A 53 2.54 -11.45 18.50
C VAL A 53 2.36 -10.57 19.74
N LEU A 54 1.96 -9.30 19.58
CA LEU A 54 1.72 -8.40 20.70
C LEU A 54 0.42 -8.73 21.42
N ASP A 55 0.41 -8.50 22.74
CA ASP A 55 -0.76 -8.66 23.58
C ASP A 55 -1.88 -7.68 23.18
N PHE A 56 -3.09 -8.18 22.97
CA PHE A 56 -4.22 -7.35 22.55
C PHE A 56 -4.67 -6.35 23.61
N ALA A 57 -4.57 -6.71 24.92
CA ALA A 57 -4.91 -5.78 25.99
C ALA A 57 -3.91 -4.62 26.04
N PHE A 58 -2.62 -4.91 25.79
CA PHE A 58 -1.61 -3.87 25.63
C PHE A 58 -1.91 -2.95 24.45
N MET A 59 -2.27 -3.48 23.28
CA MET A 59 -2.59 -2.65 22.11
C MET A 59 -3.82 -1.75 22.35
N LYS A 60 -4.85 -2.26 23.05
CA LYS A 60 -6.01 -1.45 23.44
C LYS A 60 -5.62 -0.33 24.42
N GLU A 61 -4.79 -0.64 25.40
CA GLU A 61 -4.27 0.35 26.34
C GLU A 61 -3.43 1.42 25.61
N LEU A 62 -2.53 1.00 24.72
CA LEU A 62 -1.71 1.90 23.91
C LEU A 62 -2.60 2.83 23.08
N ARG A 63 -3.64 2.30 22.41
CA ARG A 63 -4.60 3.09 21.63
C ARG A 63 -5.28 4.16 22.50
N SER A 64 -5.81 3.75 23.65
CA SER A 64 -6.53 4.66 24.55
C SER A 64 -5.62 5.76 25.11
N ARG A 65 -4.42 5.40 25.57
CA ARG A 65 -3.48 6.36 26.14
C ARG A 65 -2.92 7.32 25.09
N THR A 66 -2.53 6.84 23.92
CA THR A 66 -1.99 7.71 22.86
C THR A 66 -3.03 8.69 22.35
N ALA A 67 -4.29 8.28 22.19
CA ALA A 67 -5.38 9.17 21.80
C ALA A 67 -5.62 10.29 22.83
N SER A 68 -5.38 10.04 24.14
CA SER A 68 -5.46 11.08 25.18
C SER A 68 -4.24 12.01 25.20
N MET A 69 -3.10 11.59 24.70
CA MET A 69 -1.87 12.39 24.64
C MET A 69 -1.83 13.27 23.37
N LYS A 70 -2.31 12.73 22.24
CA LYS A 70 -2.34 13.41 20.95
C LYS A 70 -3.51 12.88 20.11
N GLU A 71 -4.47 13.73 19.76
CA GLU A 71 -5.76 13.37 19.16
C GLU A 71 -5.61 12.49 17.90
N ASP A 72 -4.75 12.91 16.97
CA ASP A 72 -4.56 12.23 15.68
C ASP A 72 -3.38 11.24 15.70
N PHE A 73 -3.00 10.71 16.86
CA PHE A 73 -1.87 9.81 16.96
C PHE A 73 -2.14 8.47 16.25
N TRP A 74 -1.36 8.17 15.21
CA TRP A 74 -1.58 7.03 14.35
C TRP A 74 -0.82 5.79 14.81
N LEU A 75 -1.51 4.64 14.86
CA LEU A 75 -0.90 3.35 15.21
C LEU A 75 -0.99 2.40 14.02
N MET A 76 0.14 1.94 13.54
CA MET A 76 0.26 0.95 12.47
C MET A 76 1.06 -0.25 12.98
N GLY A 77 0.58 -1.46 12.69
CA GLY A 77 1.25 -2.69 13.07
C GLY A 77 1.80 -3.45 11.87
N GLU A 78 2.92 -4.10 12.05
CA GLU A 78 3.37 -5.10 11.10
C GLU A 78 2.65 -6.41 11.35
N VAL A 79 1.86 -6.84 10.35
CA VAL A 79 1.17 -8.14 10.34
C VAL A 79 1.35 -8.76 8.95
N ILE A 80 2.08 -9.87 8.89
CA ILE A 80 2.34 -10.55 7.61
C ILE A 80 1.13 -11.40 7.19
N HIS A 81 0.57 -12.16 8.11
CA HIS A 81 -0.52 -13.11 7.84
C HIS A 81 -1.63 -13.02 8.87
N GLY A 82 -2.85 -13.31 8.46
CA GLY A 82 -4.02 -13.44 9.33
C GLY A 82 -5.20 -12.56 8.88
N GLU A 83 -6.25 -12.61 9.68
CA GLU A 83 -7.44 -11.78 9.47
C GLU A 83 -7.16 -10.36 9.97
N TYR A 84 -6.79 -9.45 9.10
CA TYR A 84 -6.35 -8.09 9.43
C TYR A 84 -7.35 -7.31 10.30
N GLY A 85 -8.65 -7.56 10.17
CA GLY A 85 -9.68 -6.97 11.02
C GLY A 85 -9.55 -7.30 12.52
N ARG A 86 -8.76 -8.30 12.89
CA ARG A 86 -8.46 -8.57 14.30
C ARG A 86 -7.64 -7.47 14.95
N TRP A 87 -6.78 -6.81 14.19
CA TRP A 87 -5.91 -5.71 14.64
C TRP A 87 -6.46 -4.35 14.26
N VAL A 88 -7.03 -4.23 13.03
CA VAL A 88 -7.57 -2.98 12.51
C VAL A 88 -9.02 -2.82 12.94
N ASN A 89 -9.23 -2.05 14.00
CA ASN A 89 -10.55 -1.75 14.53
C ASN A 89 -10.51 -0.51 15.43
N GLY A 90 -11.67 -0.07 15.90
CA GLY A 90 -11.81 1.15 16.71
C GLY A 90 -11.10 1.13 18.07
N GLU A 91 -10.71 -0.05 18.58
CA GLU A 91 -10.11 -0.21 19.90
C GLU A 91 -8.59 -0.42 19.89
N MET A 92 -8.01 -0.82 18.74
CA MET A 92 -6.59 -1.17 18.65
C MET A 92 -5.86 -0.35 17.58
N LEU A 93 -5.45 -0.96 16.48
CA LEU A 93 -4.63 -0.29 15.48
C LEU A 93 -5.49 0.41 14.41
N HIS A 94 -4.98 1.51 13.89
CA HIS A 94 -5.60 2.19 12.76
C HIS A 94 -5.33 1.46 11.44
N SER A 95 -4.16 0.80 11.34
CA SER A 95 -3.68 0.15 10.14
C SER A 95 -2.76 -1.02 10.46
N VAL A 96 -2.64 -1.94 9.52
CA VAL A 96 -1.57 -2.93 9.47
C VAL A 96 -1.02 -3.04 8.05
N THR A 97 0.18 -3.62 7.92
CA THR A 97 0.84 -3.87 6.64
C THR A 97 0.05 -4.85 5.77
N ASN A 98 -0.16 -4.52 4.49
CA ASN A 98 -0.88 -5.36 3.53
C ASN A 98 0.09 -6.22 2.73
N TYR A 99 0.68 -7.23 3.36
CA TYR A 99 1.57 -8.19 2.69
C TYR A 99 0.86 -9.03 1.62
N GLU A 100 -0.45 -9.22 1.75
CA GLU A 100 -1.20 -9.99 0.76
C GLU A 100 -1.32 -9.23 -0.56
N LEU A 101 -1.62 -7.93 -0.51
CA LEU A 101 -1.62 -7.10 -1.72
C LEU A 101 -0.21 -6.93 -2.28
N HIS A 102 0.81 -6.74 -1.42
CA HIS A 102 2.21 -6.73 -1.83
C HIS A 102 2.55 -7.96 -2.68
N LYS A 103 2.24 -9.16 -2.16
CA LYS A 103 2.47 -10.41 -2.90
C LYS A 103 1.69 -10.46 -4.21
N ALA A 104 0.40 -10.10 -4.18
CA ALA A 104 -0.45 -10.14 -5.36
C ALA A 104 0.02 -9.16 -6.46
N LEU A 105 0.57 -8.00 -6.08
CA LEU A 105 1.08 -7.01 -7.03
C LEU A 105 2.22 -7.58 -7.89
N TYR A 106 3.27 -8.14 -7.27
CA TYR A 106 4.37 -8.67 -8.07
C TYR A 106 4.06 -10.01 -8.75
N SER A 107 3.37 -10.93 -8.08
CA SER A 107 3.04 -12.23 -8.67
C SER A 107 2.01 -12.10 -9.78
N GLY A 108 0.97 -11.29 -9.57
CA GLY A 108 -0.06 -11.04 -10.59
C GLY A 108 0.48 -10.42 -11.89
N HIS A 109 1.53 -9.57 -11.77
CA HIS A 109 2.22 -9.05 -12.96
C HIS A 109 3.12 -10.10 -13.59
N ASN A 110 3.94 -10.79 -12.80
CA ASN A 110 4.87 -11.81 -13.32
C ASN A 110 4.17 -12.99 -14.00
N ASP A 111 3.00 -13.35 -13.52
CA ASP A 111 2.23 -14.48 -14.06
C ASP A 111 1.10 -14.04 -15.02
N HIS A 112 1.04 -12.73 -15.33
CA HIS A 112 -0.01 -12.11 -16.12
C HIS A 112 -1.40 -12.52 -15.63
N ASN A 113 -1.66 -12.36 -14.32
CA ASN A 113 -2.87 -12.83 -13.66
C ASN A 113 -3.47 -11.77 -12.72
N TYR A 114 -4.19 -10.82 -13.29
CA TYR A 114 -4.87 -9.78 -12.51
C TYR A 114 -6.04 -10.30 -11.65
N PHE A 115 -6.52 -11.52 -11.86
CA PHE A 115 -7.50 -12.15 -10.99
C PHE A 115 -6.96 -12.31 -9.55
N GLU A 116 -5.65 -12.53 -9.37
CA GLU A 116 -5.03 -12.61 -8.05
C GLU A 116 -5.16 -11.28 -7.30
N ILE A 117 -4.90 -10.15 -7.96
CA ILE A 117 -5.02 -8.82 -7.36
C ILE A 117 -6.49 -8.51 -7.04
N ALA A 118 -7.39 -8.71 -7.99
CA ALA A 118 -8.81 -8.44 -7.81
C ALA A 118 -9.42 -9.31 -6.69
N HIS A 119 -9.04 -10.59 -6.61
CA HIS A 119 -9.45 -11.49 -5.52
C HIS A 119 -8.99 -10.96 -4.14
N ASN A 120 -7.74 -10.52 -4.05
CA ASN A 120 -7.19 -9.97 -2.81
C ASN A 120 -7.95 -8.70 -2.37
N VAL A 121 -8.17 -7.76 -3.29
CA VAL A 121 -8.92 -6.53 -3.01
C VAL A 121 -10.33 -6.85 -2.51
N LYS A 122 -11.03 -7.78 -3.16
CA LYS A 122 -12.38 -8.20 -2.77
C LYS A 122 -12.41 -8.89 -1.41
N ARG A 123 -11.44 -9.76 -1.13
CA ARG A 123 -11.34 -10.45 0.16
C ARG A 123 -11.10 -9.49 1.32
N LEU A 124 -10.35 -8.43 1.09
CA LEU A 124 -10.01 -7.41 2.08
C LEU A 124 -10.95 -6.19 2.09
N GLU A 125 -12.09 -6.24 1.38
CA GLU A 125 -12.97 -5.08 1.18
C GLU A 125 -13.37 -4.39 2.49
N SER A 126 -13.61 -5.14 3.56
CA SER A 126 -14.06 -4.60 4.86
C SER A 126 -12.99 -3.78 5.58
N VAL A 127 -11.70 -4.01 5.33
CA VAL A 127 -10.58 -3.34 6.01
C VAL A 127 -9.60 -2.67 5.04
N GLY A 128 -9.70 -2.98 3.75
CA GLY A 128 -8.71 -2.64 2.73
C GLY A 128 -8.32 -1.15 2.71
N ARG A 129 -9.27 -0.24 2.91
CA ARG A 129 -8.99 1.21 2.93
C ARG A 129 -8.08 1.65 4.09
N ALA A 130 -8.09 0.91 5.19
CA ALA A 130 -7.25 1.22 6.35
C ALA A 130 -5.88 0.54 6.31
N LEU A 131 -5.62 -0.33 5.33
CA LEU A 131 -4.37 -1.08 5.28
C LEU A 131 -3.23 -0.24 4.67
N TYR A 132 -2.06 -0.31 5.29
CA TYR A 132 -0.82 0.24 4.76
C TYR A 132 -0.32 -0.62 3.60
N THR A 133 -0.38 -0.09 2.38
CA THR A 133 -0.05 -0.78 1.14
C THR A 133 1.33 -0.37 0.63
N PHE A 134 2.09 -1.32 0.10
CA PHE A 134 3.46 -1.12 -0.37
C PHE A 134 3.82 -2.12 -1.48
N THR A 135 4.83 -1.79 -2.26
CA THR A 135 5.40 -2.68 -3.29
C THR A 135 6.64 -3.41 -2.79
N ASP A 136 7.38 -2.79 -1.90
CA ASP A 136 8.56 -3.30 -1.22
C ASP A 136 8.78 -2.53 0.10
N ASN A 137 9.65 -3.05 0.95
CA ASN A 137 10.04 -2.42 2.21
C ASN A 137 11.48 -2.85 2.59
N HIS A 138 11.89 -2.57 3.84
CA HIS A 138 13.22 -2.90 4.34
C HIS A 138 13.47 -4.40 4.59
N ASP A 139 12.42 -5.23 4.54
CA ASP A 139 12.47 -6.68 4.76
C ASP A 139 12.15 -7.49 3.50
N GLU A 140 11.70 -6.83 2.44
CA GLU A 140 11.32 -7.45 1.18
C GLU A 140 12.25 -7.02 0.04
N ASP A 141 12.51 -7.93 -0.89
CA ASP A 141 13.26 -7.61 -2.10
C ASP A 141 12.62 -6.42 -2.82
N ARG A 142 13.45 -5.53 -3.37
CA ARG A 142 13.01 -4.38 -4.13
C ARG A 142 12.07 -4.80 -5.26
N ILE A 143 10.97 -4.06 -5.46
CA ILE A 143 9.99 -4.39 -6.50
C ILE A 143 10.64 -4.50 -7.88
N ALA A 144 11.61 -3.63 -8.20
CA ALA A 144 12.36 -3.68 -9.43
C ALA A 144 13.20 -4.97 -9.61
N SER A 145 13.50 -5.69 -8.52
CA SER A 145 14.16 -7.00 -8.55
C SER A 145 13.17 -8.17 -8.59
N LYS A 146 11.94 -7.98 -8.10
CA LYS A 146 10.90 -9.01 -8.10
C LYS A 146 10.20 -9.14 -9.45
N LEU A 147 10.08 -8.05 -10.20
CA LEU A 147 9.41 -8.04 -11.50
C LEU A 147 10.29 -8.64 -12.60
N ARG A 148 9.72 -9.55 -13.40
CA ARG A 148 10.40 -10.14 -14.57
C ARG A 148 10.50 -9.15 -15.73
N GLU A 149 9.46 -8.31 -15.89
CA GLU A 149 9.38 -7.27 -16.91
C GLU A 149 9.56 -5.91 -16.23
N PRO A 150 10.66 -5.17 -16.48
CA PRO A 150 10.92 -3.88 -15.84
C PRO A 150 9.80 -2.84 -16.06
N ASP A 151 9.18 -2.84 -17.22
CA ASP A 151 8.10 -1.90 -17.54
C ASP A 151 6.83 -2.13 -16.71
N HIS A 152 6.69 -3.29 -16.07
CA HIS A 152 5.59 -3.54 -15.13
C HIS A 152 5.65 -2.66 -13.87
N LEU A 153 6.75 -1.94 -13.62
CA LEU A 153 6.78 -0.92 -12.57
C LEU A 153 5.68 0.12 -12.75
N PHE A 154 5.35 0.52 -13.98
CA PHE A 154 4.31 1.51 -14.24
C PHE A 154 2.92 1.06 -13.78
N PRO A 155 2.36 -0.07 -14.25
CA PRO A 155 1.05 -0.52 -13.79
C PRO A 155 1.05 -0.97 -12.33
N VAL A 156 2.16 -1.47 -11.77
CA VAL A 156 2.29 -1.81 -10.35
C VAL A 156 2.08 -0.57 -9.48
N TYR A 157 2.78 0.52 -9.75
CA TYR A 157 2.62 1.75 -8.98
C TYR A 157 1.27 2.41 -9.24
N GLN A 158 0.74 2.34 -10.46
CA GLN A 158 -0.63 2.82 -10.71
C GLN A 158 -1.64 2.09 -9.81
N LEU A 159 -1.54 0.76 -9.71
CA LEU A 159 -2.41 -0.02 -8.81
C LEU A 159 -2.16 0.32 -7.35
N LEU A 160 -0.92 0.48 -6.90
CA LEU A 160 -0.59 0.88 -5.53
C LEU A 160 -1.32 2.16 -5.12
N PHE A 161 -1.32 3.18 -5.99
CA PHE A 161 -1.91 4.49 -5.69
C PHE A 161 -3.42 4.59 -5.93
N THR A 162 -4.03 3.63 -6.63
CA THR A 162 -5.45 3.72 -7.01
C THR A 162 -6.34 2.64 -6.37
N LEU A 163 -5.79 1.51 -5.94
CA LEU A 163 -6.52 0.51 -5.15
C LEU A 163 -6.82 1.02 -3.74
N PRO A 164 -7.81 0.43 -3.04
CA PRO A 164 -8.06 0.75 -1.64
C PRO A 164 -6.84 0.49 -0.76
N GLY A 165 -6.47 1.48 0.06
CA GLY A 165 -5.33 1.38 0.99
C GLY A 165 -4.63 2.71 1.18
N ILE A 166 -3.61 2.70 2.03
CA ILE A 166 -2.72 3.83 2.30
C ILE A 166 -1.40 3.55 1.57
N PRO A 167 -1.16 4.14 0.39
CA PRO A 167 0.00 3.82 -0.43
C PRO A 167 1.29 4.33 0.20
N SER A 168 2.31 3.50 0.16
CA SER A 168 3.66 3.81 0.62
C SER A 168 4.70 3.43 -0.42
N VAL A 169 5.67 4.30 -0.61
CA VAL A 169 6.85 4.07 -1.45
C VAL A 169 8.07 4.00 -0.56
N TYR A 170 8.78 2.88 -0.60
CA TYR A 170 10.01 2.72 0.14
C TYR A 170 11.14 3.50 -0.52
N TYR A 171 11.98 4.18 0.29
CA TYR A 171 13.04 5.05 -0.25
C TYR A 171 13.93 4.33 -1.26
N GLY A 172 14.22 4.98 -2.36
CA GLY A 172 15.00 4.42 -3.47
C GLY A 172 14.16 3.73 -4.55
N SER A 173 12.96 3.25 -4.21
CA SER A 173 12.09 2.56 -5.18
C SER A 173 11.49 3.53 -6.19
N GLU A 174 11.39 4.82 -5.85
CA GLU A 174 11.02 5.90 -6.77
C GLU A 174 12.04 6.13 -7.89
N TRP A 175 13.26 5.64 -7.74
CA TRP A 175 14.28 5.62 -8.80
C TRP A 175 14.45 4.23 -9.44
N GLY A 176 13.59 3.27 -9.09
CA GLY A 176 13.65 1.92 -9.63
C GLY A 176 14.92 1.15 -9.22
N ILE A 177 15.50 1.44 -8.04
CA ILE A 177 16.70 0.72 -7.60
C ILE A 177 16.39 -0.76 -7.37
N GLN A 178 17.36 -1.58 -7.71
CA GLN A 178 17.32 -3.02 -7.48
C GLN A 178 17.98 -3.39 -6.16
N GLY A 179 17.58 -4.50 -5.57
CA GLY A 179 18.15 -5.09 -4.38
C GLY A 179 17.38 -6.34 -4.00
N ALA A 180 18.10 -7.40 -3.69
CA ALA A 180 17.53 -8.66 -3.21
C ALA A 180 18.31 -9.13 -1.98
N ARG A 181 17.60 -9.76 -1.05
CA ARG A 181 18.17 -10.36 0.14
C ARG A 181 19.04 -11.56 -0.27
N THR A 182 20.17 -11.73 0.40
CA THR A 182 20.96 -12.95 0.35
C THR A 182 20.77 -13.76 1.64
N ARG A 183 21.41 -14.93 1.72
CA ARG A 183 21.40 -15.72 2.97
C ARG A 183 22.21 -15.05 4.08
N GLU A 184 23.21 -14.27 3.70
CA GLU A 184 24.19 -13.67 4.61
C GLU A 184 23.86 -12.21 4.96
N SER A 185 23.08 -11.51 4.10
CA SER A 185 22.85 -10.07 4.25
C SER A 185 21.57 -9.56 3.59
N ASP A 186 20.96 -8.57 4.22
CA ASP A 186 19.88 -7.75 3.70
C ASP A 186 20.33 -6.32 3.32
N GLU A 187 21.64 -6.06 3.31
CA GLU A 187 22.23 -4.75 3.03
C GLU A 187 21.76 -4.16 1.70
N ALA A 188 21.57 -5.01 0.68
CA ALA A 188 21.05 -4.57 -0.63
C ALA A 188 19.65 -3.99 -0.58
N LEU A 189 18.86 -4.31 0.47
CA LEU A 189 17.52 -3.75 0.68
C LEU A 189 17.58 -2.35 1.32
N ARG A 190 18.69 -2.03 2.01
CA ARG A 190 18.85 -0.83 2.86
C ARG A 190 20.09 -0.01 2.50
N PRO A 191 20.34 0.28 1.20
CA PRO A 191 21.54 1.00 0.80
C PRO A 191 21.56 2.42 1.36
N ALA A 192 22.73 2.90 1.76
CA ALA A 192 22.92 4.32 2.04
C ALA A 192 22.87 5.10 0.72
N LEU A 193 21.87 5.96 0.56
CA LEU A 193 21.67 6.75 -0.66
C LEU A 193 22.03 8.22 -0.42
N SER A 194 22.75 8.80 -1.36
CA SER A 194 22.96 10.25 -1.44
C SER A 194 21.84 10.85 -2.31
N LEU A 195 21.09 11.79 -1.78
CA LEU A 195 20.04 12.47 -2.55
C LEU A 195 20.59 13.10 -3.83
N LYS A 196 21.76 13.74 -3.74
CA LYS A 196 22.42 14.36 -4.89
C LYS A 196 22.73 13.36 -6.01
N ASP A 197 23.14 12.12 -5.66
CA ASP A 197 23.43 11.09 -6.65
C ASP A 197 22.14 10.52 -7.25
N MET A 198 21.09 10.45 -6.45
CA MET A 198 19.79 9.95 -6.87
C MET A 198 19.01 10.95 -7.73
N GLU A 199 19.14 12.26 -7.50
CA GLU A 199 18.56 13.29 -8.36
C GLU A 199 19.05 13.18 -9.81
N GLN A 200 20.29 12.72 -10.03
CA GLN A 200 20.82 12.45 -11.37
C GLN A 200 20.22 11.20 -12.03
N LYS A 201 19.53 10.34 -11.27
CA LYS A 201 18.85 9.14 -11.74
C LYS A 201 17.35 9.33 -11.92
N THR A 202 16.85 10.55 -11.71
CA THR A 202 15.45 10.86 -11.98
C THR A 202 15.10 10.52 -13.43
N GLY A 203 13.98 9.85 -13.61
CA GLY A 203 13.58 9.33 -14.91
C GLY A 203 12.07 9.02 -14.96
N PRO A 204 11.60 8.34 -16.02
CA PRO A 204 10.17 8.13 -16.25
C PRO A 204 9.41 7.52 -15.07
N ILE A 205 10.02 6.59 -14.31
CA ILE A 205 9.37 5.99 -13.15
C ILE A 205 9.22 6.98 -11.99
N THR A 206 10.22 7.85 -11.77
CA THR A 206 10.14 8.91 -10.75
C THR A 206 9.01 9.88 -11.08
N ASP A 207 8.94 10.32 -12.34
CA ASP A 207 7.91 11.25 -12.81
C ASP A 207 6.52 10.62 -12.71
N HIS A 208 6.41 9.34 -13.04
CA HIS A 208 5.16 8.58 -12.94
C HIS A 208 4.68 8.49 -11.48
N ILE A 209 5.54 8.07 -10.56
CA ILE A 209 5.21 8.00 -9.12
C ILE A 209 4.81 9.39 -8.58
N ALA A 210 5.54 10.44 -8.97
CA ALA A 210 5.20 11.80 -8.57
C ALA A 210 3.82 12.25 -9.12
N ALA A 211 3.48 11.85 -10.35
CA ALA A 211 2.15 12.10 -10.92
C ALA A 211 1.06 11.32 -10.16
N LEU A 212 1.28 10.03 -9.89
CA LEU A 212 0.36 9.18 -9.14
C LEU A 212 0.13 9.71 -7.71
N ALA A 213 1.18 10.16 -7.04
CA ALA A 213 1.07 10.75 -5.70
C ALA A 213 0.21 12.04 -5.70
N ARG A 214 0.36 12.90 -6.72
CA ARG A 214 -0.50 14.08 -6.90
C ARG A 214 -1.94 13.67 -7.18
N ILE A 215 -2.17 12.72 -8.09
CA ILE A 215 -3.50 12.20 -8.41
C ILE A 215 -4.16 11.63 -7.16
N HIS A 216 -3.46 10.83 -6.37
CA HIS A 216 -3.97 10.27 -5.12
C HIS A 216 -4.36 11.38 -4.14
N ARG A 217 -3.47 12.33 -3.88
CA ARG A 217 -3.70 13.44 -2.96
C ARG A 217 -4.90 14.32 -3.36
N ASP A 218 -5.03 14.61 -4.65
CA ASP A 218 -5.98 15.61 -5.16
C ASP A 218 -7.36 15.03 -5.49
N ASN A 219 -7.56 13.71 -5.31
CA ASN A 219 -8.83 13.04 -5.59
C ASN A 219 -9.29 12.20 -4.38
N PRO A 220 -10.20 12.77 -3.54
CA PRO A 220 -10.70 12.11 -2.32
C PRO A 220 -11.33 10.74 -2.58
N GLU A 221 -11.84 10.51 -3.80
CA GLU A 221 -12.38 9.22 -4.21
C GLU A 221 -11.37 8.09 -4.06
N LEU A 222 -10.06 8.37 -4.18
CA LEU A 222 -8.99 7.39 -3.96
C LEU A 222 -8.75 7.10 -2.47
N HIS A 223 -9.19 7.98 -1.57
CA HIS A 223 -9.13 7.75 -0.13
C HIS A 223 -10.35 6.97 0.35
N ASP A 224 -11.55 7.51 0.14
CA ASP A 224 -12.81 7.04 0.74
C ASP A 224 -13.81 6.45 -0.25
N GLY A 225 -13.59 6.63 -1.56
CA GLY A 225 -14.50 6.17 -2.60
C GLY A 225 -14.73 4.66 -2.57
N THR A 226 -15.95 4.24 -2.89
CA THR A 226 -16.32 2.83 -2.99
C THR A 226 -15.61 2.17 -4.16
N TYR A 227 -14.94 1.07 -3.92
CA TYR A 227 -14.34 0.27 -4.97
C TYR A 227 -15.39 -0.50 -5.77
N LYS A 228 -15.24 -0.52 -7.09
CA LYS A 228 -16.07 -1.32 -8.00
C LYS A 228 -15.25 -1.87 -9.15
N GLU A 229 -15.19 -3.18 -9.29
CA GLU A 229 -14.61 -3.85 -10.45
C GLU A 229 -15.46 -3.56 -11.70
N LEU A 230 -14.82 -3.20 -12.80
CA LEU A 230 -15.48 -2.84 -14.07
C LEU A 230 -15.12 -3.77 -15.21
N LEU A 231 -13.86 -4.17 -15.31
CA LEU A 231 -13.36 -5.11 -16.30
C LEU A 231 -12.20 -5.89 -15.71
N LEU A 232 -12.21 -7.20 -15.88
CA LEU A 232 -11.15 -8.07 -15.41
C LEU A 232 -10.88 -9.18 -16.44
N THR A 233 -9.64 -9.27 -16.84
CA THR A 233 -9.05 -10.37 -17.62
C THR A 233 -7.73 -10.79 -16.97
N ASN A 234 -7.04 -11.76 -17.53
CA ASN A 234 -5.70 -12.09 -17.03
C ASN A 234 -4.73 -10.92 -17.18
N ARG A 235 -4.85 -10.11 -18.23
CA ARG A 235 -3.87 -9.08 -18.60
C ARG A 235 -4.38 -7.64 -18.48
N GLN A 236 -5.68 -7.43 -18.38
CA GLN A 236 -6.28 -6.11 -18.22
C GLN A 236 -7.18 -6.06 -17.01
N TYR A 237 -7.07 -4.97 -16.28
CA TYR A 237 -7.88 -4.74 -15.10
C TYR A 237 -8.33 -3.29 -15.04
N ALA A 238 -9.64 -3.07 -14.91
CA ALA A 238 -10.20 -1.75 -14.72
C ALA A 238 -11.20 -1.75 -13.56
N PHE A 239 -11.16 -0.72 -12.76
CA PHE A 239 -12.05 -0.53 -11.62
C PHE A 239 -12.34 0.96 -11.41
N GLY A 240 -13.41 1.22 -10.69
CA GLY A 240 -13.83 2.55 -10.27
C GLY A 240 -13.64 2.74 -8.76
N ARG A 241 -13.32 3.98 -8.39
CA ARG A 241 -13.41 4.50 -7.02
C ARG A 241 -14.52 5.56 -7.07
N LEU A 242 -15.66 5.22 -6.49
CA LEU A 242 -16.90 6.03 -6.61
C LEU A 242 -17.00 6.94 -5.39
N GLY A 243 -17.06 8.25 -5.65
CA GLY A 243 -17.49 9.28 -4.72
C GLY A 243 -18.98 9.60 -4.90
N GLU A 244 -19.45 10.70 -4.33
CA GLU A 244 -20.85 11.12 -4.40
C GLU A 244 -21.26 11.51 -5.84
N ASN A 245 -20.48 12.42 -6.47
CA ASN A 245 -20.77 12.97 -7.81
C ASN A 245 -19.60 12.82 -8.77
N THR A 246 -18.63 12.00 -8.43
CA THR A 246 -17.40 11.77 -9.20
C THR A 246 -16.97 10.33 -9.11
N MET A 247 -16.26 9.86 -10.11
CA MET A 247 -15.61 8.55 -10.12
C MET A 247 -14.20 8.66 -10.67
N ILE A 248 -13.26 8.05 -10.00
CA ILE A 248 -11.94 7.78 -10.59
C ILE A 248 -11.94 6.37 -11.15
N LEU A 249 -11.70 6.25 -12.46
CA LEU A 249 -11.55 4.98 -13.14
C LEU A 249 -10.08 4.74 -13.40
N SER A 250 -9.53 3.67 -12.86
CA SER A 250 -8.16 3.21 -13.12
C SER A 250 -8.21 1.97 -14.01
N ALA A 251 -7.41 1.95 -15.06
CA ALA A 251 -7.29 0.82 -15.98
C ALA A 251 -5.82 0.53 -16.28
N VAL A 252 -5.41 -0.73 -16.18
CA VAL A 252 -4.04 -1.19 -16.40
C VAL A 252 -3.99 -2.36 -17.37
N ASN A 253 -2.86 -2.48 -18.06
CA ASN A 253 -2.55 -3.53 -19.02
C ASN A 253 -1.14 -4.08 -18.70
N ASN A 254 -1.00 -5.37 -18.43
CA ASN A 254 0.29 -6.03 -18.25
C ASN A 254 0.69 -6.90 -19.47
N ASP A 255 0.06 -6.67 -20.62
CA ASP A 255 0.48 -7.28 -21.89
C ASP A 255 1.61 -6.47 -22.54
N SER A 256 2.46 -7.15 -23.30
CA SER A 256 3.45 -6.54 -24.19
C SER A 256 2.84 -5.90 -25.44
N GLN A 257 1.54 -6.03 -25.65
CA GLN A 257 0.79 -5.42 -26.76
C GLN A 257 -0.21 -4.37 -26.24
N PRO A 258 -0.53 -3.34 -27.04
CA PRO A 258 -1.60 -2.42 -26.71
C PRO A 258 -2.94 -3.16 -26.57
N ALA A 259 -3.79 -2.73 -25.64
CA ALA A 259 -5.10 -3.32 -25.40
C ALA A 259 -6.23 -2.32 -25.67
N ALA A 260 -7.06 -2.58 -26.69
CA ALA A 260 -8.28 -1.82 -26.93
C ALA A 260 -9.40 -2.35 -25.99
N LEU A 261 -9.90 -1.49 -25.11
CA LEU A 261 -10.89 -1.83 -24.09
C LEU A 261 -12.15 -1.04 -24.28
N SER A 262 -13.29 -1.67 -23.99
CA SER A 262 -14.58 -1.02 -23.81
C SER A 262 -15.05 -1.28 -22.39
N ILE A 263 -14.85 -0.30 -21.51
CA ILE A 263 -15.06 -0.41 -20.06
C ILE A 263 -16.47 0.07 -19.71
N PRO A 264 -17.30 -0.72 -19.02
CA PRO A 264 -18.60 -0.24 -18.56
C PRO A 264 -18.43 0.85 -17.50
N VAL A 265 -19.18 1.93 -17.62
CA VAL A 265 -19.17 3.06 -16.69
C VAL A 265 -20.53 3.09 -15.97
N PRO A 266 -20.63 2.56 -14.75
CA PRO A 266 -21.87 2.53 -13.97
C PRO A 266 -22.10 3.88 -13.24
N PHE A 267 -21.88 4.97 -13.93
CA PHE A 267 -21.91 6.32 -13.41
C PHE A 267 -22.41 7.25 -14.53
N PRO A 268 -23.35 8.18 -14.24
CA PRO A 268 -23.91 9.07 -15.27
C PRO A 268 -22.89 10.16 -15.66
N ALA A 269 -21.97 9.82 -16.53
CA ALA A 269 -20.97 10.73 -17.07
C ALA A 269 -21.02 10.75 -18.59
N SER A 270 -20.75 11.91 -19.19
CA SER A 270 -20.66 12.09 -20.64
C SER A 270 -19.21 12.09 -21.16
N GLN A 271 -18.24 12.39 -20.28
CA GLN A 271 -16.84 12.51 -20.64
C GLN A 271 -15.91 11.98 -19.53
N ALA A 272 -14.74 11.51 -19.92
CA ALA A 272 -13.66 11.08 -19.06
C ALA A 272 -12.40 11.92 -19.33
N ILE A 273 -11.79 12.48 -18.29
CA ILE A 273 -10.57 13.28 -18.34
C ILE A 273 -9.41 12.40 -17.90
N ASN A 274 -8.37 12.24 -18.74
CA ASN A 274 -7.18 11.50 -18.38
C ASN A 274 -6.32 12.30 -17.39
N LEU A 275 -6.09 11.77 -16.20
CA LEU A 275 -5.32 12.44 -15.15
C LEU A 275 -3.81 12.24 -15.29
N LEU A 276 -3.35 11.23 -16.02
CA LEU A 276 -1.94 11.01 -16.32
C LEU A 276 -1.45 11.86 -17.50
N ASP A 277 -2.38 12.30 -18.35
CA ASP A 277 -2.12 13.19 -19.48
C ASP A 277 -3.19 14.29 -19.50
N GLY A 278 -2.97 15.32 -18.70
CA GLY A 278 -3.94 16.42 -18.52
C GLY A 278 -4.09 17.32 -19.76
N GLU A 279 -3.22 17.20 -20.76
CA GLU A 279 -3.33 17.91 -22.04
C GLU A 279 -4.12 17.12 -23.09
N ALA A 280 -4.32 15.82 -22.86
CA ALA A 280 -5.11 14.99 -23.74
C ALA A 280 -6.58 15.46 -23.77
N PRO A 281 -7.24 15.42 -24.94
CA PRO A 281 -8.66 15.73 -25.01
C PRO A 281 -9.46 14.74 -24.16
N SER A 282 -10.60 15.22 -23.59
CA SER A 282 -11.54 14.34 -22.90
C SER A 282 -12.09 13.29 -23.86
N ILE A 283 -12.30 12.08 -23.36
CA ILE A 283 -12.85 10.95 -24.11
C ILE A 283 -14.35 10.86 -23.83
N PRO A 284 -15.20 10.74 -24.85
CA PRO A 284 -16.64 10.59 -24.64
C PRO A 284 -16.97 9.24 -23.99
N VAL A 285 -17.97 9.26 -23.10
CA VAL A 285 -18.61 8.05 -22.58
C VAL A 285 -19.89 7.84 -23.38
N GLU A 286 -19.88 6.79 -24.23
CA GLU A 286 -20.99 6.50 -25.12
C GLU A 286 -21.75 5.25 -24.67
N ASN A 287 -23.07 5.34 -24.58
CA ASN A 287 -23.92 4.21 -24.15
C ASN A 287 -23.46 3.58 -22.81
N GLY A 288 -22.97 4.40 -21.87
CA GLY A 288 -22.46 3.93 -20.58
C GLY A 288 -21.15 3.17 -20.68
N ARG A 289 -20.34 3.41 -21.71
CA ARG A 289 -19.05 2.76 -21.91
C ARG A 289 -17.95 3.76 -22.30
N LEU A 290 -16.77 3.54 -21.75
CA LEU A 290 -15.55 4.25 -22.10
C LEU A 290 -14.70 3.36 -23.01
N SER A 291 -14.43 3.81 -24.23
CA SER A 291 -13.56 3.12 -25.19
C SER A 291 -12.16 3.74 -25.15
N VAL A 292 -11.16 2.94 -24.77
CA VAL A 292 -9.75 3.39 -24.64
C VAL A 292 -8.79 2.35 -25.18
N THR A 293 -7.62 2.78 -25.62
CA THR A 293 -6.49 1.89 -25.90
C THR A 293 -5.40 2.14 -24.87
N LEU A 294 -5.10 1.12 -24.07
CA LEU A 294 -4.00 1.17 -23.10
C LEU A 294 -2.68 0.78 -23.76
N PRO A 295 -1.56 1.43 -23.42
CA PRO A 295 -0.25 1.05 -23.92
C PRO A 295 0.19 -0.31 -23.38
N PRO A 296 1.20 -0.97 -24.00
CA PRO A 296 1.88 -2.10 -23.40
C PRO A 296 2.42 -1.77 -22.02
N SER A 297 2.33 -2.71 -21.07
CA SER A 297 2.87 -2.56 -19.70
C SER A 297 2.54 -1.20 -19.08
N GLY A 298 1.30 -0.74 -19.24
CA GLY A 298 0.91 0.60 -18.83
C GLY A 298 -0.55 0.72 -18.44
N GLY A 299 -1.01 1.96 -18.31
CA GLY A 299 -2.39 2.20 -17.91
C GLY A 299 -2.84 3.64 -18.13
N ALA A 300 -4.05 3.92 -17.68
CA ALA A 300 -4.65 5.25 -17.68
C ALA A 300 -5.53 5.44 -16.44
N ILE A 301 -5.65 6.67 -16.00
CA ILE A 301 -6.52 7.05 -14.87
C ILE A 301 -7.44 8.16 -15.36
N PHE A 302 -8.73 7.95 -15.25
CA PHE A 302 -9.73 8.89 -15.70
C PHE A 302 -10.56 9.44 -14.55
N LYS A 303 -10.81 10.75 -14.58
CA LYS A 303 -11.81 11.38 -13.74
C LYS A 303 -13.10 11.56 -14.54
N LEU A 304 -14.20 11.04 -14.00
CA LEU A 304 -15.53 11.19 -14.52
C LEU A 304 -16.36 12.01 -13.52
N ARG A 305 -17.18 12.91 -14.05
CA ARG A 305 -18.12 13.73 -13.25
C ARG A 305 -19.54 13.49 -13.74
N GLU A 306 -20.47 13.61 -12.85
CA GLU A 306 -21.89 13.61 -13.21
C GLU A 306 -22.16 14.72 -14.22
N ALA A 307 -22.98 14.41 -15.25
CA ALA A 307 -23.30 15.28 -16.37
C ALA A 307 -24.25 16.40 -15.97
#